data_0a85a3354b43365ff4eb6badffd6c847
#
_entry.id   0a85a3354b43365ff4eb6badffd6c847
#
_cell.length_a   1.000
_cell.length_b   1.000
_cell.length_c   1.000
_cell.angle_alpha   90.00
_cell.angle_beta   90.00
_cell.angle_gamma   90.00
#
_symmetry.space_group_name_H-M   'P 1'
#
loop_
_entity.id
_entity.type
_entity.pdbx_description
1 polymer ?
#
loop_
_entity_poly.entity_id
_entity_poly.type
_entity_poly.pdbx_seq_one_letter_code
_entity_poly.pdbx_strand_id
1 'polypeptide(L)'
;MRLVTFSDAKGARIGVHDPESNEIVDLSATTRLPRDMTAFVALGKKGLQRARRAVKSGEGRIPFSGVKLLAPFPRPAKNILCVGKNYYDHAQEFHNSGVDASAGKDAIPEVPIMFTKWPNSVTGPGEPIPSANDYTDSTDYEGELTVVIGEGGRNIAKKDAYDHVYGYTIINDVTARTLQHRHRQWFLGKSLDGYCPMGPCIVTADEIKARDVGKMHLLTKVNGEVRQDALVSQLIFDIPTLIADLSRVMTLEPGDLIATGTCAGVGIGFNPPKFLKKGDVVTITIEPIGTLENPVS
;
A
#
# COMPACT_ATOMS: atom_id res chain seq x y z
N MET A 1 -5.62 13.49 8.54
CA MET A 1 -6.49 12.56 9.31
C MET A 1 -6.06 11.14 9.01
N ARG A 2 -6.25 10.21 9.96
CA ARG A 2 -6.02 8.77 9.78
C ARG A 2 -7.36 8.08 9.52
N LEU A 3 -7.65 7.81 8.25
CA LEU A 3 -8.88 7.13 7.84
C LEU A 3 -8.70 5.63 7.93
N VAL A 4 -9.65 4.94 8.55
CA VAL A 4 -9.63 3.49 8.73
C VAL A 4 -10.91 2.86 8.20
N THR A 5 -10.80 1.66 7.70
CA THR A 5 -11.93 0.74 7.54
C THR A 5 -11.87 -0.26 8.70
N PHE A 6 -12.96 -0.41 9.41
CA PHE A 6 -13.05 -1.28 10.58
C PHE A 6 -14.37 -2.06 10.62
N SER A 7 -14.42 -3.10 11.41
CA SER A 7 -15.60 -3.94 11.59
C SER A 7 -15.82 -4.27 13.06
N ASP A 8 -17.10 -4.29 13.46
CA ASP A 8 -17.63 -4.80 14.72
C ASP A 8 -18.97 -5.49 14.48
N ALA A 9 -19.80 -5.66 15.51
CA ALA A 9 -21.13 -6.25 15.41
C ALA A 9 -22.07 -5.52 14.42
N LYS A 10 -21.78 -4.23 14.08
CA LYS A 10 -22.56 -3.44 13.10
C LYS A 10 -22.03 -3.61 11.66
N GLY A 11 -21.04 -4.46 11.46
CA GLY A 11 -20.40 -4.71 10.18
C GLY A 11 -19.33 -3.68 9.78
N ALA A 12 -18.77 -3.88 8.59
CA ALA A 12 -17.70 -3.04 8.05
C ALA A 12 -18.16 -1.61 7.74
N ARG A 13 -17.32 -0.63 8.08
CA ARG A 13 -17.54 0.80 7.81
C ARG A 13 -16.27 1.61 8.03
N ILE A 14 -16.33 2.89 7.72
CA ILE A 14 -15.18 3.78 7.81
C ILE A 14 -15.23 4.70 9.04
N GLY A 15 -14.06 5.07 9.52
CA GLY A 15 -13.89 6.00 10.63
C GLY A 15 -12.60 6.82 10.52
N VAL A 16 -12.43 7.71 11.48
CA VAL A 16 -11.19 8.44 11.72
C VAL A 16 -10.57 7.90 13.01
N HIS A 17 -9.39 7.33 12.92
CA HIS A 17 -8.61 6.93 14.09
C HIS A 17 -7.91 8.16 14.69
N ASP A 18 -8.14 8.38 15.96
CA ASP A 18 -7.49 9.38 16.80
C ASP A 18 -6.45 8.65 17.68
N PRO A 19 -5.15 8.74 17.36
CA PRO A 19 -4.13 8.01 18.11
C PRO A 19 -3.90 8.58 19.53
N GLU A 20 -4.26 9.84 19.78
CA GLU A 20 -4.07 10.46 21.10
C GLU A 20 -5.08 9.90 22.12
N SER A 21 -6.35 9.77 21.71
CA SER A 21 -7.40 9.17 22.56
C SER A 21 -7.51 7.67 22.42
N ASN A 22 -6.84 7.07 21.42
CA ASN A 22 -6.96 5.66 21.03
C ASN A 22 -8.41 5.22 20.75
N GLU A 23 -9.13 6.09 20.01
CA GLU A 23 -10.52 5.91 19.64
C GLU A 23 -10.71 6.02 18.12
N ILE A 24 -11.82 5.50 17.62
CA ILE A 24 -12.30 5.71 16.26
C ILE A 24 -13.57 6.55 16.32
N VAL A 25 -13.62 7.62 15.52
CA VAL A 25 -14.86 8.35 15.24
C VAL A 25 -15.56 7.65 14.07
N ASP A 26 -16.70 7.00 14.34
CA ASP A 26 -17.51 6.31 13.34
C ASP A 26 -18.21 7.33 12.44
N LEU A 27 -17.75 7.47 11.21
CA LEU A 27 -18.29 8.44 10.25
C LEU A 27 -19.70 8.10 9.77
N SER A 28 -20.10 6.84 9.84
CA SER A 28 -21.45 6.42 9.45
C SER A 28 -22.51 6.71 10.51
N ALA A 29 -22.10 6.81 11.78
CA ALA A 29 -23.01 7.08 12.90
C ALA A 29 -23.47 8.54 12.95
N THR A 30 -22.58 9.47 12.55
CA THR A 30 -22.79 10.91 12.82
C THR A 30 -23.16 11.73 11.60
N THR A 31 -22.89 11.28 10.37
CA THR A 31 -22.84 12.20 9.23
C THR A 31 -23.52 11.74 7.96
N ARG A 32 -24.14 10.57 7.90
CA ARG A 32 -24.64 9.94 6.67
C ARG A 32 -23.58 9.91 5.55
N LEU A 33 -22.32 9.70 5.92
CA LEU A 33 -21.23 9.47 4.98
C LEU A 33 -21.29 8.01 4.46
N PRO A 34 -20.72 7.74 3.28
CA PRO A 34 -20.59 6.37 2.80
C PRO A 34 -19.91 5.47 3.83
N ARG A 35 -20.28 4.20 3.86
CA ARG A 35 -19.61 3.18 4.68
C ARG A 35 -18.38 2.58 3.98
N ASP A 36 -18.28 2.78 2.68
CA ASP A 36 -17.21 2.29 1.82
C ASP A 36 -16.17 3.38 1.58
N MET A 37 -14.88 3.01 1.63
CA MET A 37 -13.77 3.96 1.51
C MET A 37 -13.68 4.55 0.10
N THR A 38 -13.93 3.76 -0.96
CA THR A 38 -13.88 4.25 -2.34
C THR A 38 -14.94 5.34 -2.56
N ALA A 39 -16.17 5.06 -2.13
CA ALA A 39 -17.25 6.04 -2.20
C ALA A 39 -16.97 7.29 -1.34
N PHE A 40 -16.29 7.13 -0.20
CA PHE A 40 -15.89 8.27 0.63
C PHE A 40 -14.79 9.12 -0.02
N VAL A 41 -13.76 8.49 -0.57
CA VAL A 41 -12.66 9.18 -1.28
C VAL A 41 -13.22 9.96 -2.47
N ALA A 42 -14.20 9.42 -3.19
CA ALA A 42 -14.88 10.10 -4.31
C ALA A 42 -15.60 11.40 -3.91
N LEU A 43 -15.91 11.61 -2.62
CA LEU A 43 -16.43 12.89 -2.13
C LEU A 43 -15.37 13.99 -2.06
N GLY A 44 -14.09 13.65 -2.19
CA GLY A 44 -12.95 14.56 -2.19
C GLY A 44 -12.92 15.49 -0.97
N LYS A 45 -12.62 16.75 -1.20
CA LYS A 45 -12.53 17.79 -0.15
C LYS A 45 -13.82 17.94 0.68
N LYS A 46 -14.99 17.72 0.07
CA LYS A 46 -16.29 17.78 0.78
C LYS A 46 -16.41 16.64 1.80
N GLY A 47 -16.00 15.44 1.45
CA GLY A 47 -15.95 14.28 2.36
C GLY A 47 -15.04 14.55 3.55
N LEU A 48 -13.82 15.04 3.31
CA LEU A 48 -12.85 15.40 4.35
C LEU A 48 -13.37 16.49 5.29
N GLN A 49 -14.04 17.53 4.76
CA GLN A 49 -14.64 18.57 5.61
C GLN A 49 -15.73 18.02 6.54
N ARG A 50 -16.56 17.11 6.04
CA ARG A 50 -17.60 16.47 6.85
C ARG A 50 -16.98 15.55 7.92
N ALA A 51 -15.96 14.79 7.58
CA ALA A 51 -15.22 13.95 8.53
C ALA A 51 -14.58 14.82 9.65
N ARG A 52 -13.95 15.95 9.31
CA ARG A 52 -13.40 16.87 10.32
C ARG A 52 -14.47 17.41 11.27
N ARG A 53 -15.68 17.71 10.76
CA ARG A 53 -16.79 18.13 11.62
C ARG A 53 -17.22 17.02 12.56
N ALA A 54 -17.30 15.77 12.08
CA ALA A 54 -17.61 14.63 12.93
C ALA A 54 -16.57 14.41 14.04
N VAL A 55 -15.28 14.50 13.70
CA VAL A 55 -14.19 14.42 14.70
C VAL A 55 -14.33 15.54 15.74
N LYS A 56 -14.64 16.78 15.30
CA LYS A 56 -14.79 17.94 16.20
C LYS A 56 -16.04 17.85 17.08
N SER A 57 -17.13 17.20 16.64
CA SER A 57 -18.34 17.06 17.46
C SER A 57 -18.12 16.13 18.66
N GLY A 58 -17.17 15.21 18.57
CA GLY A 58 -16.91 14.19 19.59
C GLY A 58 -17.93 13.06 19.63
N GLU A 59 -18.95 13.09 18.76
CA GLU A 59 -19.96 12.04 18.68
C GLU A 59 -19.45 10.79 17.95
N GLY A 60 -20.05 9.63 18.26
CA GLY A 60 -19.74 8.38 17.56
C GLY A 60 -18.34 7.80 17.85
N ARG A 61 -17.72 8.21 18.95
CA ARG A 61 -16.44 7.64 19.39
C ARG A 61 -16.62 6.23 19.92
N ILE A 62 -15.75 5.35 19.52
CA ILE A 62 -15.68 3.95 19.97
C ILE A 62 -14.24 3.60 20.28
N PRO A 63 -13.98 2.77 21.32
CA PRO A 63 -12.63 2.33 21.65
C PRO A 63 -11.98 1.59 20.48
N PHE A 64 -10.74 1.91 20.15
CA PHE A 64 -9.98 1.21 19.11
C PHE A 64 -9.84 -0.30 19.38
N SER A 65 -9.68 -0.68 20.65
CA SER A 65 -9.59 -2.09 21.08
C SER A 65 -10.88 -2.90 20.87
N GLY A 66 -12.00 -2.22 20.65
CA GLY A 66 -13.32 -2.86 20.45
C GLY A 66 -13.63 -3.23 19.00
N VAL A 67 -12.71 -3.01 18.06
CA VAL A 67 -12.95 -3.22 16.63
C VAL A 67 -11.84 -4.05 16.00
N LYS A 68 -12.18 -4.70 14.88
CA LYS A 68 -11.19 -5.29 13.97
C LYS A 68 -10.89 -4.28 12.86
N LEU A 69 -9.62 -3.91 12.69
CA LEU A 69 -9.19 -3.18 11.50
C LEU A 69 -9.28 -4.08 10.27
N LEU A 70 -9.72 -3.51 9.18
CA LEU A 70 -9.69 -4.09 7.85
C LEU A 70 -8.68 -3.30 7.00
N ALA A 71 -8.32 -3.82 5.82
CA ALA A 71 -7.62 -3.00 4.83
C ALA A 71 -8.41 -1.71 4.59
N PRO A 72 -7.76 -0.55 4.38
CA PRO A 72 -8.47 0.69 4.03
C PRO A 72 -9.43 0.51 2.85
N PHE A 73 -9.02 -0.25 1.85
CA PHE A 73 -9.85 -0.73 0.75
C PHE A 73 -9.91 -2.27 0.78
N PRO A 74 -10.86 -2.88 1.52
CA PRO A 74 -10.90 -4.35 1.63
C PRO A 74 -11.11 -5.03 0.27
N ARG A 75 -11.70 -4.33 -0.68
CA ARG A 75 -11.87 -4.75 -2.05
C ARG A 75 -11.79 -3.52 -2.97
N PRO A 76 -10.60 -3.17 -3.46
CA PRO A 76 -10.44 -2.07 -4.42
C PRO A 76 -11.34 -2.27 -5.64
N ALA A 77 -11.87 -1.16 -6.18
CA ALA A 77 -12.75 -1.20 -7.35
C ALA A 77 -12.02 -1.65 -8.64
N LYS A 78 -10.72 -1.45 -8.68
CA LYS A 78 -9.83 -1.83 -9.78
C LYS A 78 -8.61 -2.56 -9.25
N ASN A 79 -7.80 -3.12 -10.17
CA ASN A 79 -6.48 -3.63 -9.83
C ASN A 79 -5.63 -2.53 -9.21
N ILE A 80 -4.79 -2.90 -8.24
CA ILE A 80 -3.78 -2.01 -7.68
C ILE A 80 -2.66 -1.86 -8.71
N LEU A 81 -2.35 -0.63 -9.09
CA LEU A 81 -1.23 -0.31 -9.97
C LEU A 81 0.06 -0.42 -9.17
N CYS A 82 1.04 -1.16 -9.67
CA CYS A 82 2.30 -1.40 -8.99
C CYS A 82 3.48 -1.06 -9.89
N VAL A 83 4.58 -0.62 -9.27
CA VAL A 83 5.81 -0.22 -9.97
C VAL A 83 6.96 -1.12 -9.58
N GLY A 84 7.47 -1.89 -10.52
CA GLY A 84 8.62 -2.77 -10.31
C GLY A 84 9.96 -2.04 -10.42
N LYS A 85 10.96 -2.51 -9.66
CA LYS A 85 12.36 -2.04 -9.75
C LYS A 85 12.51 -0.52 -9.58
N ASN A 86 11.77 0.08 -8.67
CA ASN A 86 11.71 1.54 -8.52
C ASN A 86 12.62 2.10 -7.42
N TYR A 87 13.53 1.30 -6.88
CA TYR A 87 14.66 1.75 -6.03
C TYR A 87 15.97 1.25 -6.63
N TYR A 88 16.99 2.10 -6.67
CA TYR A 88 18.27 1.77 -7.32
C TYR A 88 18.89 0.47 -6.80
N ASP A 89 19.00 0.35 -5.48
CA ASP A 89 19.63 -0.82 -4.86
C ASP A 89 18.80 -2.09 -5.07
N HIS A 90 17.45 -1.97 -5.02
CA HIS A 90 16.57 -3.10 -5.32
C HIS A 90 16.61 -3.52 -6.79
N ALA A 91 16.67 -2.56 -7.71
CA ALA A 91 16.80 -2.87 -9.13
C ALA A 91 18.08 -3.68 -9.41
N GLN A 92 19.19 -3.34 -8.76
CA GLN A 92 20.45 -4.07 -8.84
C GLN A 92 20.37 -5.43 -8.13
N GLU A 93 19.78 -5.49 -6.94
CA GLU A 93 19.56 -6.73 -6.17
C GLU A 93 18.74 -7.74 -6.99
N PHE A 94 17.61 -7.31 -7.56
CA PHE A 94 16.73 -8.16 -8.36
C PHE A 94 17.39 -8.61 -9.66
N HIS A 95 18.12 -7.75 -10.33
CA HIS A 95 18.92 -8.10 -11.51
C HIS A 95 19.94 -9.21 -11.19
N ASN A 96 20.64 -9.10 -10.07
CA ASN A 96 21.67 -10.06 -9.64
C ASN A 96 21.06 -11.38 -9.14
N SER A 97 19.78 -11.43 -8.80
CA SER A 97 19.11 -12.66 -8.34
C SER A 97 18.98 -13.75 -9.43
N GLY A 98 19.15 -13.35 -10.69
CA GLY A 98 19.02 -14.26 -11.85
C GLY A 98 17.59 -14.64 -12.23
N VAL A 99 16.56 -14.09 -11.53
CA VAL A 99 15.14 -14.35 -11.81
C VAL A 99 14.44 -13.14 -12.43
N ASP A 100 15.18 -12.11 -12.80
CA ASP A 100 14.64 -10.92 -13.45
C ASP A 100 14.23 -11.19 -14.89
N ALA A 101 12.96 -11.57 -15.10
CA ALA A 101 12.40 -11.80 -16.43
C ALA A 101 12.15 -10.47 -17.20
N SER A 102 12.21 -9.32 -16.52
CA SER A 102 12.06 -7.99 -17.11
C SER A 102 13.39 -7.40 -17.59
N ALA A 103 14.52 -8.07 -17.30
CA ALA A 103 15.86 -7.56 -17.56
C ALA A 103 16.13 -7.40 -19.05
N GLY A 104 16.32 -6.15 -19.46
CA GLY A 104 17.23 -5.81 -20.55
C GLY A 104 18.69 -6.01 -20.10
N LYS A 105 19.64 -5.39 -20.80
CA LYS A 105 21.07 -5.45 -20.40
C LYS A 105 21.35 -4.68 -19.11
N ASP A 106 20.51 -3.71 -18.76
CA ASP A 106 20.70 -2.79 -17.64
C ASP A 106 19.75 -3.11 -16.48
N ALA A 107 20.29 -3.09 -15.25
CA ALA A 107 19.52 -3.30 -14.03
C ALA A 107 18.48 -2.19 -13.81
N ILE A 108 18.83 -0.96 -14.16
CA ILE A 108 18.00 0.25 -13.95
C ILE A 108 17.08 0.44 -15.15
N PRO A 109 15.75 0.51 -14.95
CA PRO A 109 14.82 0.74 -16.04
C PRO A 109 14.83 2.20 -16.52
N GLU A 110 14.68 2.43 -17.84
CA GLU A 110 14.54 3.77 -18.42
C GLU A 110 13.16 4.38 -18.20
N VAL A 111 12.13 3.54 -18.03
CA VAL A 111 10.73 3.92 -17.80
C VAL A 111 10.13 3.06 -16.70
N PRO A 112 9.06 3.53 -16.01
CA PRO A 112 8.41 2.73 -14.98
C PRO A 112 7.93 1.37 -15.50
N ILE A 113 8.34 0.29 -14.84
CA ILE A 113 7.86 -1.06 -15.14
C ILE A 113 6.54 -1.25 -14.40
N MET A 114 5.42 -1.26 -15.14
CA MET A 114 4.08 -1.34 -14.55
C MET A 114 3.54 -2.76 -14.55
N PHE A 115 2.97 -3.16 -13.42
CA PHE A 115 2.18 -4.38 -13.27
C PHE A 115 1.02 -4.12 -12.32
N THR A 116 0.21 -5.13 -12.03
CA THR A 116 -0.95 -4.96 -11.14
C THR A 116 -1.11 -6.13 -10.19
N LYS A 117 -1.76 -5.87 -9.04
CA LYS A 117 -2.29 -6.89 -8.14
C LYS A 117 -3.80 -6.95 -8.25
N TRP A 118 -4.32 -8.17 -8.13
CA TRP A 118 -5.76 -8.43 -8.19
C TRP A 118 -6.47 -7.95 -6.91
N PRO A 119 -7.69 -7.39 -6.98
CA PRO A 119 -8.39 -6.93 -5.78
C PRO A 119 -8.64 -8.00 -4.71
N ASN A 120 -8.77 -9.27 -5.11
CA ASN A 120 -8.94 -10.38 -4.17
C ASN A 120 -7.66 -10.71 -3.37
N SER A 121 -6.50 -10.23 -3.81
CA SER A 121 -5.25 -10.43 -3.06
C SER A 121 -5.19 -9.60 -1.78
N VAL A 122 -6.07 -8.59 -1.62
CA VAL A 122 -6.04 -7.69 -0.46
C VAL A 122 -6.45 -8.40 0.82
N THR A 123 -5.67 -8.16 1.87
CA THR A 123 -5.97 -8.55 3.26
C THR A 123 -5.66 -7.38 4.21
N GLY A 124 -6.19 -7.42 5.42
CA GLY A 124 -6.10 -6.32 6.38
C GLY A 124 -4.95 -6.47 7.38
N PRO A 125 -4.76 -5.46 8.25
CA PRO A 125 -3.81 -5.54 9.35
C PRO A 125 -4.12 -6.73 10.27
N GLY A 126 -3.09 -7.49 10.68
CA GLY A 126 -3.23 -8.66 11.55
C GLY A 126 -3.80 -9.91 10.89
N GLU A 127 -4.30 -9.82 9.65
CA GLU A 127 -4.75 -11.00 8.90
C GLU A 127 -3.55 -11.77 8.35
N PRO A 128 -3.63 -13.11 8.25
CA PRO A 128 -2.47 -13.91 7.83
C PRO A 128 -2.15 -13.75 6.34
N ILE A 129 -0.86 -13.80 6.02
CA ILE A 129 -0.35 -14.04 4.66
C ILE A 129 -0.40 -15.56 4.45
N PRO A 130 -1.27 -16.08 3.56
CA PRO A 130 -1.44 -17.52 3.39
C PRO A 130 -0.34 -18.11 2.50
N SER A 131 0.84 -18.39 3.06
CA SER A 131 1.99 -18.90 2.31
C SER A 131 1.71 -20.24 1.62
N ALA A 132 0.78 -21.04 2.15
CA ALA A 132 0.35 -22.30 1.53
C ALA A 132 -0.35 -22.12 0.16
N ASN A 133 -0.78 -20.89 -0.20
CA ASN A 133 -1.27 -20.62 -1.55
C ASN A 133 -0.16 -20.62 -2.62
N ASP A 134 1.09 -20.46 -2.20
CA ASP A 134 2.27 -20.60 -3.06
C ASP A 134 2.82 -22.05 -3.00
N TYR A 135 2.41 -22.89 -3.94
CA TYR A 135 2.89 -24.26 -4.04
C TYR A 135 4.38 -24.39 -4.45
N THR A 136 5.08 -23.26 -4.55
CA THR A 136 6.50 -23.22 -4.94
C THR A 136 7.43 -22.85 -3.80
N ASP A 137 6.89 -22.61 -2.59
CA ASP A 137 7.63 -22.24 -1.38
C ASP A 137 8.59 -21.06 -1.56
N SER A 138 8.16 -20.06 -2.34
CA SER A 138 8.98 -18.89 -2.73
C SER A 138 8.35 -17.56 -2.31
N THR A 139 7.46 -17.60 -1.29
CA THR A 139 6.76 -16.42 -0.78
C THR A 139 7.73 -15.41 -0.19
N ASP A 140 7.70 -14.19 -0.70
CA ASP A 140 8.59 -13.09 -0.34
C ASP A 140 7.78 -11.84 0.03
N TYR A 141 8.40 -10.92 0.77
CA TYR A 141 7.82 -9.65 1.25
C TYR A 141 8.38 -8.48 0.46
N GLU A 142 7.57 -7.44 0.28
CA GLU A 142 7.94 -6.18 -0.35
C GLU A 142 7.15 -5.04 0.30
N GLY A 143 7.78 -4.31 1.25
CA GLY A 143 7.18 -3.13 1.86
C GLY A 143 7.16 -1.97 0.88
N GLU A 144 5.99 -1.30 0.75
CA GLU A 144 5.80 -0.21 -0.22
C GLU A 144 4.94 0.92 0.33
N LEU A 145 5.36 2.16 0.07
CA LEU A 145 4.47 3.30 0.14
C LEU A 145 3.43 3.19 -0.99
N THR A 146 2.17 3.43 -0.66
CA THR A 146 1.08 3.40 -1.65
C THR A 146 0.34 4.72 -1.66
N VAL A 147 0.21 5.30 -2.86
CA VAL A 147 -0.54 6.53 -3.12
C VAL A 147 -2.01 6.19 -3.37
N VAL A 148 -2.91 6.95 -2.75
CA VAL A 148 -4.35 6.92 -3.02
C VAL A 148 -4.71 8.14 -3.87
N ILE A 149 -5.28 7.94 -5.04
CA ILE A 149 -5.76 9.03 -5.91
C ILE A 149 -7.06 9.60 -5.36
N GLY A 150 -7.15 10.92 -5.27
CA GLY A 150 -8.32 11.65 -4.78
C GLY A 150 -9.07 12.42 -5.85
N GLU A 151 -8.34 13.06 -6.74
CA GLU A 151 -8.90 13.73 -7.91
C GLU A 151 -8.44 13.01 -9.18
N GLY A 152 -9.39 12.46 -9.90
CA GLY A 152 -9.10 11.74 -11.13
C GLY A 152 -8.63 12.67 -12.25
N GLY A 153 -8.07 12.11 -13.32
CA GLY A 153 -7.64 12.92 -14.47
C GLY A 153 -6.91 12.13 -15.52
N ARG A 154 -6.70 12.83 -16.62
CA ARG A 154 -5.93 12.39 -17.80
C ARG A 154 -4.87 13.44 -18.11
N ASN A 155 -3.68 13.01 -18.56
CA ASN A 155 -2.57 13.91 -18.90
C ASN A 155 -2.20 14.87 -17.74
N ILE A 156 -2.15 14.36 -16.51
CA ILE A 156 -1.78 15.14 -15.33
C ILE A 156 -0.32 15.53 -15.44
N ALA A 157 -0.03 16.84 -15.37
CA ALA A 157 1.35 17.30 -15.42
C ALA A 157 2.07 17.00 -14.09
N LYS A 158 3.37 16.69 -14.14
CA LYS A 158 4.17 16.38 -12.92
C LYS A 158 4.03 17.46 -11.83
N LYS A 159 4.02 18.73 -12.21
CA LYS A 159 3.90 19.85 -11.26
C LYS A 159 2.59 19.87 -10.49
N ASP A 160 1.52 19.29 -11.05
CA ASP A 160 0.18 19.27 -10.51
C ASP A 160 -0.15 17.92 -9.83
N ALA A 161 0.74 16.93 -9.92
CA ALA A 161 0.48 15.54 -9.52
C ALA A 161 0.06 15.39 -8.04
N TYR A 162 0.66 16.14 -7.12
CA TYR A 162 0.31 16.08 -5.71
C TYR A 162 -1.09 16.64 -5.40
N ASP A 163 -1.68 17.48 -6.27
CA ASP A 163 -3.06 17.96 -6.11
C ASP A 163 -4.07 16.83 -6.34
N HIS A 164 -3.66 15.77 -7.05
CA HIS A 164 -4.44 14.57 -7.30
C HIS A 164 -4.34 13.51 -6.20
N VAL A 165 -3.42 13.66 -5.25
CA VAL A 165 -3.20 12.71 -4.16
C VAL A 165 -4.18 12.96 -3.01
N TYR A 166 -4.94 11.93 -2.63
CA TYR A 166 -5.83 11.93 -1.46
C TYR A 166 -5.08 11.66 -0.16
N GLY A 167 -4.12 10.77 -0.21
CA GLY A 167 -3.34 10.33 0.93
C GLY A 167 -2.46 9.13 0.61
N TYR A 168 -1.93 8.53 1.68
CA TYR A 168 -0.95 7.47 1.60
C TYR A 168 -1.32 6.34 2.54
N THR A 169 -0.99 5.12 2.14
CA THR A 169 -1.10 3.90 2.95
C THR A 169 0.12 3.01 2.71
N ILE A 170 0.20 1.90 3.42
CA ILE A 170 1.24 0.89 3.24
C ILE A 170 0.63 -0.33 2.56
N ILE A 171 1.35 -0.95 1.64
CA ILE A 171 1.09 -2.34 1.25
C ILE A 171 2.34 -3.19 1.45
N ASN A 172 2.10 -4.49 1.62
CA ASN A 172 3.10 -5.52 1.41
C ASN A 172 2.80 -6.18 0.06
N ASP A 173 3.63 -5.91 -0.95
CA ASP A 173 3.48 -6.52 -2.29
C ASP A 173 4.04 -7.95 -2.27
N VAL A 174 3.38 -8.82 -1.46
CA VAL A 174 3.80 -10.22 -1.30
C VAL A 174 3.88 -10.91 -2.65
N THR A 175 4.94 -11.66 -2.84
CA THR A 175 5.35 -12.21 -4.14
C THR A 175 5.72 -13.67 -4.03
N ALA A 176 5.11 -14.53 -4.85
CA ALA A 176 5.59 -15.89 -5.12
C ALA A 176 6.66 -15.83 -6.22
N ARG A 177 7.94 -15.80 -5.85
CA ARG A 177 9.06 -15.52 -6.78
C ARG A 177 9.17 -16.50 -7.92
N THR A 178 8.99 -17.78 -7.64
CA THR A 178 9.04 -18.82 -8.68
C THR A 178 7.92 -18.65 -9.70
N LEU A 179 6.70 -18.30 -9.26
CA LEU A 179 5.58 -18.02 -10.16
C LEU A 179 5.81 -16.74 -10.95
N GLN A 180 6.33 -15.69 -10.31
CA GLN A 180 6.70 -14.43 -10.96
C GLN A 180 7.66 -14.66 -12.12
N HIS A 181 8.73 -15.45 -11.90
CA HIS A 181 9.72 -15.78 -12.93
C HIS A 181 9.14 -16.70 -14.02
N ARG A 182 8.47 -17.81 -13.61
CA ARG A 182 7.97 -18.85 -14.52
C ARG A 182 7.00 -18.32 -15.56
N HIS A 183 6.11 -17.39 -15.17
CA HIS A 183 5.06 -16.86 -16.03
C HIS A 183 5.47 -15.60 -16.79
N ARG A 184 6.69 -15.10 -16.60
CA ARG A 184 7.26 -13.88 -17.22
C ARG A 184 6.47 -12.60 -16.95
N GLN A 185 5.14 -12.64 -17.10
CA GLN A 185 4.24 -11.60 -16.59
C GLN A 185 4.07 -11.81 -15.10
N TRP A 186 4.37 -10.79 -14.29
CA TRP A 186 4.46 -10.91 -12.84
C TRP A 186 3.12 -11.17 -12.15
N PHE A 187 2.03 -10.93 -12.86
CA PHE A 187 0.66 -10.95 -12.34
C PHE A 187 0.33 -12.19 -11.49
N LEU A 188 0.64 -13.41 -11.98
CA LEU A 188 0.33 -14.63 -11.23
C LEU A 188 1.16 -14.77 -9.94
N GLY A 189 2.42 -14.36 -9.95
CA GLY A 189 3.25 -14.34 -8.73
C GLY A 189 2.89 -13.26 -7.73
N LYS A 190 2.15 -12.25 -8.17
CA LYS A 190 1.78 -11.05 -7.40
C LYS A 190 0.34 -11.04 -6.89
N SER A 191 -0.54 -11.92 -7.41
CA SER A 191 -1.99 -11.80 -7.22
C SER A 191 -2.65 -13.00 -6.54
N LEU A 192 -1.89 -13.81 -5.77
CA LEU A 192 -2.47 -14.86 -4.96
C LEU A 192 -3.39 -14.26 -3.89
N ASP A 193 -4.43 -14.98 -3.52
CA ASP A 193 -5.33 -14.52 -2.46
C ASP A 193 -4.55 -14.27 -1.16
N GLY A 194 -4.76 -13.09 -0.52
CA GLY A 194 -4.06 -12.69 0.69
C GLY A 194 -2.63 -12.13 0.48
N TYR A 195 -2.17 -11.95 -0.76
CA TYR A 195 -0.82 -11.48 -1.09
C TYR A 195 -0.69 -9.96 -1.23
N CYS A 196 -1.64 -9.20 -0.70
CA CYS A 196 -1.58 -7.75 -0.63
C CYS A 196 -2.09 -7.23 0.73
N PRO A 197 -1.40 -7.52 1.84
CA PRO A 197 -1.67 -6.82 3.10
C PRO A 197 -1.63 -5.32 2.89
N MET A 198 -2.67 -4.60 3.37
CA MET A 198 -2.83 -3.15 3.19
C MET A 198 -3.28 -2.48 4.48
N GLY A 199 -2.66 -1.37 4.84
CA GLY A 199 -3.04 -0.57 6.01
C GLY A 199 -1.86 0.10 6.70
N PRO A 200 -1.98 0.42 7.99
CA PRO A 200 -3.14 0.25 8.87
C PRO A 200 -4.25 1.26 8.61
N CYS A 201 -3.95 2.37 7.93
CA CYS A 201 -4.88 3.47 7.65
C CYS A 201 -4.46 4.20 6.37
N ILE A 202 -5.29 5.15 5.93
CA ILE A 202 -4.89 6.20 4.99
C ILE A 202 -4.59 7.45 5.79
N VAL A 203 -3.36 7.97 5.70
CA VAL A 203 -3.04 9.33 6.16
C VAL A 203 -3.31 10.28 5.02
N THR A 204 -4.21 11.25 5.25
CA THR A 204 -4.62 12.19 4.20
C THR A 204 -3.49 13.15 3.82
N ALA A 205 -3.42 13.55 2.55
CA ALA A 205 -2.33 14.36 2.00
C ALA A 205 -2.14 15.73 2.68
N ASP A 206 -3.16 16.25 3.34
CA ASP A 206 -3.03 17.49 4.13
C ASP A 206 -2.20 17.34 5.40
N GLU A 207 -2.01 16.12 5.90
CA GLU A 207 -1.12 15.82 7.04
C GLU A 207 0.35 15.68 6.59
N ILE A 208 0.58 15.34 5.32
CA ILE A 208 1.92 15.09 4.76
C ILE A 208 2.14 16.05 3.59
N LYS A 209 2.92 17.10 3.81
CA LYS A 209 3.21 18.06 2.73
C LYS A 209 4.00 17.38 1.61
N ALA A 210 3.73 17.72 0.36
CA ALA A 210 4.41 17.16 -0.82
C ALA A 210 5.94 17.13 -0.68
N ARG A 211 6.55 18.21 -0.13
CA ARG A 211 8.01 18.31 0.12
C ARG A 211 8.54 17.37 1.18
N ASP A 212 7.69 16.78 2.01
CA ASP A 212 8.08 15.91 3.12
C ASP A 212 7.88 14.42 2.77
N VAL A 213 7.19 14.11 1.66
CA VAL A 213 6.95 12.73 1.21
C VAL A 213 8.26 11.98 0.98
N GLY A 214 9.24 12.61 0.34
CA GLY A 214 10.56 12.02 0.13
C GLY A 214 11.34 11.70 1.41
N LYS A 215 10.97 12.33 2.54
CA LYS A 215 11.60 12.10 3.86
C LYS A 215 10.99 10.93 4.62
N MET A 216 9.88 10.38 4.13
CA MET A 216 9.25 9.23 4.75
C MET A 216 10.21 8.05 4.71
N HIS A 217 10.30 7.34 5.82
CA HIS A 217 11.23 6.23 6.03
C HIS A 217 10.45 4.92 6.04
N LEU A 218 10.80 4.03 5.12
CA LEU A 218 10.26 2.69 5.03
C LEU A 218 11.19 1.73 5.76
N LEU A 219 10.64 1.01 6.73
CA LEU A 219 11.34 -0.01 7.51
C LEU A 219 10.53 -1.30 7.51
N THR A 220 11.09 -2.38 6.95
CA THR A 220 10.49 -3.71 7.01
C THR A 220 11.30 -4.63 7.90
N LYS A 221 10.61 -5.36 8.78
CA LYS A 221 11.20 -6.40 9.62
C LYS A 221 10.50 -7.73 9.40
N VAL A 222 11.25 -8.82 9.52
CA VAL A 222 10.72 -10.18 9.61
C VAL A 222 11.19 -10.77 10.95
N ASN A 223 10.26 -11.15 11.81
CA ASN A 223 10.55 -11.64 13.17
C ASN A 223 11.42 -10.66 13.99
N GLY A 224 11.23 -9.35 13.80
CA GLY A 224 12.02 -8.31 14.45
C GLY A 224 13.37 -8.01 13.80
N GLU A 225 13.88 -8.85 12.89
CA GLU A 225 15.10 -8.60 12.13
C GLU A 225 14.83 -7.57 11.01
N VAL A 226 15.60 -6.49 10.97
CA VAL A 226 15.53 -5.47 9.90
C VAL A 226 15.93 -6.11 8.58
N ARG A 227 15.08 -5.95 7.58
CA ARG A 227 15.27 -6.45 6.22
C ARG A 227 15.37 -5.33 5.20
N GLN A 228 14.44 -4.39 5.25
CA GLN A 228 14.40 -3.26 4.33
C GLN A 228 14.48 -1.96 5.14
N ASP A 229 15.26 -1.00 4.66
CA ASP A 229 15.51 0.28 5.34
C ASP A 229 15.86 1.33 4.29
N ALA A 230 14.92 2.21 3.93
CA ALA A 230 15.10 3.20 2.87
C ALA A 230 14.23 4.43 3.03
N LEU A 231 14.65 5.54 2.43
CA LEU A 231 13.84 6.74 2.29
C LEU A 231 13.07 6.71 0.96
N VAL A 232 11.85 7.26 0.98
CA VAL A 232 11.03 7.41 -0.24
C VAL A 232 11.71 8.27 -1.30
N SER A 233 12.62 9.17 -0.91
CA SER A 233 13.44 9.96 -1.85
C SER A 233 14.40 9.13 -2.71
N GLN A 234 14.61 7.85 -2.39
CA GLN A 234 15.45 6.93 -3.17
C GLN A 234 14.71 6.24 -4.32
N LEU A 235 13.42 6.57 -4.54
CA LEU A 235 12.68 6.13 -5.72
C LEU A 235 13.37 6.61 -7.01
N ILE A 236 13.51 5.71 -8.00
CA ILE A 236 14.01 6.04 -9.33
C ILE A 236 13.03 6.95 -10.04
N PHE A 237 11.76 6.56 -10.05
CA PHE A 237 10.65 7.36 -10.57
C PHE A 237 9.82 7.86 -9.39
N ASP A 238 9.86 9.16 -9.13
CA ASP A 238 9.12 9.79 -8.06
C ASP A 238 7.59 9.76 -8.31
N ILE A 239 6.80 10.01 -7.27
CA ILE A 239 5.33 9.98 -7.33
C ILE A 239 4.78 10.87 -8.45
N PRO A 240 5.26 12.12 -8.63
CA PRO A 240 4.84 12.95 -9.76
C PRO A 240 5.09 12.32 -11.13
N THR A 241 6.21 11.64 -11.30
CA THR A 241 6.53 10.92 -12.54
C THR A 241 5.55 9.79 -12.80
N LEU A 242 5.28 8.97 -11.76
CA LEU A 242 4.35 7.84 -11.86
C LEU A 242 2.94 8.30 -12.24
N ILE A 243 2.42 9.34 -11.57
CA ILE A 243 1.09 9.89 -11.85
C ILE A 243 1.03 10.45 -13.28
N ALA A 244 2.07 11.19 -13.71
CA ALA A 244 2.11 11.76 -15.05
C ALA A 244 2.15 10.66 -16.12
N ASP A 245 2.99 9.64 -15.96
CA ASP A 245 3.12 8.54 -16.93
C ASP A 245 1.83 7.71 -17.02
N LEU A 246 1.27 7.30 -15.90
CA LEU A 246 0.02 6.55 -15.87
C LEU A 246 -1.13 7.34 -16.50
N SER A 247 -1.29 8.60 -16.10
CA SER A 247 -2.40 9.44 -16.60
C SER A 247 -2.28 9.80 -18.08
N ARG A 248 -1.11 9.63 -18.69
CA ARG A 248 -0.92 9.81 -20.14
C ARG A 248 -1.65 8.75 -20.95
N VAL A 249 -1.69 7.52 -20.45
CA VAL A 249 -2.24 6.37 -21.18
C VAL A 249 -3.59 5.89 -20.64
N MET A 250 -3.93 6.17 -19.39
CA MET A 250 -5.20 5.80 -18.77
C MET A 250 -5.80 6.96 -17.96
N THR A 251 -7.11 6.94 -17.72
CA THR A 251 -7.75 7.88 -16.80
C THR A 251 -7.60 7.35 -15.38
N LEU A 252 -6.96 8.13 -14.52
CA LEU A 252 -6.97 7.85 -13.08
C LEU A 252 -8.30 8.31 -12.49
N GLU A 253 -8.79 7.58 -11.48
CA GLU A 253 -10.06 7.86 -10.80
C GLU A 253 -9.86 7.91 -9.28
N PRO A 254 -10.77 8.60 -8.55
CA PRO A 254 -10.73 8.61 -7.08
C PRO A 254 -10.78 7.18 -6.52
N GLY A 255 -9.84 6.87 -5.63
CA GLY A 255 -9.68 5.53 -5.05
C GLY A 255 -8.75 4.60 -5.81
N ASP A 256 -8.21 5.00 -6.97
CA ASP A 256 -7.10 4.26 -7.60
C ASP A 256 -5.89 4.25 -6.67
N LEU A 257 -5.20 3.11 -6.63
CA LEU A 257 -4.05 2.86 -5.77
C LEU A 257 -2.79 2.68 -6.62
N ILE A 258 -1.70 3.36 -6.24
CA ILE A 258 -0.39 3.24 -6.89
C ILE A 258 0.63 2.83 -5.82
N ALA A 259 1.02 1.57 -5.83
CA ALA A 259 2.13 1.04 -5.04
C ALA A 259 3.44 1.45 -5.71
N THR A 260 4.28 2.19 -4.97
CA THR A 260 5.38 2.95 -5.59
C THR A 260 6.66 2.16 -5.81
N GLY A 261 6.67 0.90 -5.42
CA GLY A 261 7.84 0.02 -5.49
C GLY A 261 8.51 -0.18 -4.13
N THR A 262 9.25 -1.27 -4.03
CA THR A 262 9.97 -1.69 -2.84
C THR A 262 11.46 -1.40 -2.94
N CYS A 263 12.13 -1.25 -1.79
CA CYS A 263 13.58 -1.09 -1.68
C CYS A 263 14.30 -2.45 -1.52
N ALA A 264 15.63 -2.43 -1.55
CA ALA A 264 16.47 -3.61 -1.33
C ALA A 264 16.23 -4.24 0.05
N GLY A 265 16.61 -5.52 0.17
CA GLY A 265 16.47 -6.33 1.38
C GLY A 265 15.31 -7.31 1.33
N VAL A 266 14.72 -7.52 0.15
CA VAL A 266 13.71 -8.58 -0.09
C VAL A 266 14.35 -9.97 0.02
N GLY A 267 13.54 -10.99 0.34
CA GLY A 267 14.04 -12.34 0.62
C GLY A 267 14.86 -12.96 -0.50
N ILE A 268 14.49 -12.70 -1.76
CA ILE A 268 15.24 -13.23 -2.93
C ILE A 268 16.62 -12.61 -3.08
N GLY A 269 16.87 -11.42 -2.50
CA GLY A 269 18.17 -10.74 -2.54
C GLY A 269 19.25 -11.40 -1.67
N PHE A 270 18.89 -12.31 -0.77
CA PHE A 270 19.84 -13.02 0.10
C PHE A 270 20.44 -14.24 -0.59
N ASN A 271 21.63 -14.65 -0.14
CA ASN A 271 22.27 -15.88 -0.59
C ASN A 271 22.63 -16.78 0.62
N PRO A 272 21.88 -17.89 0.85
CA PRO A 272 20.70 -18.34 0.11
C PRO A 272 19.48 -17.43 0.35
N PRO A 273 18.45 -17.47 -0.55
CA PRO A 273 17.22 -16.69 -0.38
C PRO A 273 16.53 -16.94 0.96
N LYS A 274 15.98 -15.89 1.54
CA LYS A 274 15.26 -15.92 2.84
C LYS A 274 13.75 -15.68 2.63
N PHE A 275 13.07 -16.67 2.04
CA PHE A 275 11.62 -16.61 1.86
C PHE A 275 10.85 -16.75 3.17
N LEU A 276 9.64 -16.21 3.19
CA LEU A 276 8.72 -16.30 4.32
C LEU A 276 8.26 -17.74 4.56
N LYS A 277 8.11 -18.08 5.82
CA LYS A 277 7.63 -19.39 6.26
C LYS A 277 6.48 -19.24 7.23
N LYS A 278 5.65 -20.27 7.33
CA LYS A 278 4.59 -20.33 8.33
C LYS A 278 5.17 -20.05 9.73
N GLY A 279 4.52 -19.14 10.44
CA GLY A 279 4.92 -18.67 11.75
C GLY A 279 5.76 -17.39 11.76
N ASP A 280 6.27 -16.94 10.60
CA ASP A 280 6.92 -15.64 10.50
C ASP A 280 5.93 -14.51 10.73
N VAL A 281 6.44 -13.36 11.16
CA VAL A 281 5.69 -12.11 11.29
C VAL A 281 6.42 -11.02 10.50
N VAL A 282 5.70 -10.39 9.58
CA VAL A 282 6.20 -9.26 8.79
C VAL A 282 5.62 -7.97 9.34
N THR A 283 6.49 -7.01 9.67
CA THR A 283 6.10 -5.63 10.06
C THR A 283 6.69 -4.64 9.09
N ILE A 284 5.85 -3.74 8.56
CA ILE A 284 6.26 -2.65 7.68
C ILE A 284 5.83 -1.35 8.32
N THR A 285 6.79 -0.48 8.61
CA THR A 285 6.55 0.82 9.23
C THR A 285 6.92 1.93 8.26
N ILE A 286 6.00 2.88 8.06
CA ILE A 286 6.27 4.13 7.33
C ILE A 286 5.65 5.28 8.14
N GLU A 287 6.49 6.08 8.79
CA GLU A 287 5.98 7.27 9.50
C GLU A 287 5.62 8.39 8.50
N PRO A 288 4.49 9.11 8.73
CA PRO A 288 3.58 9.04 9.88
C PRO A 288 2.38 8.11 9.69
N ILE A 289 2.41 7.17 8.74
CA ILE A 289 1.27 6.25 8.46
C ILE A 289 1.09 5.28 9.63
N GLY A 290 2.18 4.72 10.13
CA GLY A 290 2.21 3.75 11.20
C GLY A 290 2.78 2.40 10.75
N THR A 291 2.36 1.32 11.41
CA THR A 291 2.87 -0.04 11.18
C THR A 291 1.78 -0.96 10.67
N LEU A 292 2.05 -1.64 9.57
CA LEU A 292 1.29 -2.76 9.05
C LEU A 292 1.98 -4.06 9.49
N GLU A 293 1.28 -4.91 10.23
CA GLU A 293 1.80 -6.18 10.72
C GLU A 293 0.91 -7.33 10.30
N ASN A 294 1.53 -8.41 9.81
CA ASN A 294 0.82 -9.60 9.35
C ASN A 294 1.62 -10.87 9.69
N PRO A 295 1.00 -11.88 10.33
CA PRO A 295 1.59 -13.20 10.49
C PRO A 295 1.55 -13.97 9.17
N VAL A 296 2.43 -14.95 9.01
CA VAL A 296 2.44 -15.91 7.89
C VAL A 296 1.83 -17.23 8.35
N SER A 297 0.84 -17.78 7.61
CA SER A 297 0.12 -19.00 7.96
C SER A 297 0.45 -20.18 7.05
#